data_c2b133c4d184394977a7bb7d42115857
#
_entry.id   c2b133c4d184394977a7bb7d42115857
#
_cell.length_a   1.000
_cell.length_b   1.000
_cell.length_c   1.000
_cell.angle_alpha   90.00
_cell.angle_beta   90.00
_cell.angle_gamma   90.00
#
_symmetry.space_group_name_H-M   'P 1'
#
loop_
_entity.id
_entity.type
_entity.pdbx_description
1 polymer ?
#
loop_
_entity_poly.entity_id
_entity_poly.type
_entity_poly.pdbx_seq_one_letter_code
_entity_poly.pdbx_strand_id
1 'polypeptide(L)'
;KLFLNTFRHLEDNRFVCFHGRDPAYFRNFERNTGRLHSSIHNYRNSDIENFVLAMKKLSKKGYYVFRMGSLVNKSLDIHDSKIIDYATNGMRSDFLDIFMSANCRFFVGTPSGLDNVASIFRVPILSVNTIPLEYTQTYLMNSIFIPKKLWLIDEKRFMTFEEIFQSGAGRFIHTDNYKELGLEVIENTPEEIS
;
A
#
# COMPACT_ATOMS: atom_id res chain seq x y z
N LYS A 1 -21.63 -0.56 21.04
CA LYS A 1 -20.78 -0.76 22.25
C LYS A 1 -19.42 -1.39 21.89
N LEU A 2 -19.36 -2.37 20.96
CA LEU A 2 -18.09 -2.94 20.51
C LEU A 2 -17.20 -1.88 19.83
N PHE A 3 -17.79 -1.06 18.98
CA PHE A 3 -17.16 0.06 18.29
C PHE A 3 -16.45 1.03 19.26
N LEU A 4 -17.15 1.50 20.28
CA LEU A 4 -16.60 2.46 21.25
C LEU A 4 -15.46 1.87 22.12
N ASN A 5 -15.49 0.57 22.42
CA ASN A 5 -14.40 -0.07 23.19
C ASN A 5 -13.13 -0.27 22.35
N THR A 6 -13.26 -0.61 21.07
CA THR A 6 -12.12 -0.74 20.15
C THR A 6 -11.50 0.63 19.87
N PHE A 7 -12.31 1.70 19.85
CA PHE A 7 -11.87 3.05 19.50
C PHE A 7 -11.52 3.95 20.71
N ARG A 8 -11.70 3.49 21.96
CA ARG A 8 -11.22 4.23 23.14
C ARG A 8 -9.71 4.52 23.10
N HIS A 9 -8.95 3.69 22.42
CA HIS A 9 -7.49 3.86 22.23
C HIS A 9 -7.12 4.79 21.07
N LEU A 10 -8.11 5.28 20.29
CA LEU A 10 -7.87 6.25 19.22
C LEU A 10 -7.68 7.68 19.76
N GLU A 11 -8.16 7.97 20.97
CA GLU A 11 -8.03 9.29 21.60
C GLU A 11 -6.57 9.70 21.80
N ASP A 12 -5.65 8.74 21.99
CA ASP A 12 -4.22 8.98 22.18
C ASP A 12 -3.42 9.06 20.87
N ASN A 13 -4.06 9.02 19.70
CA ASN A 13 -3.42 9.01 18.38
C ASN A 13 -2.33 7.91 18.24
N ARG A 14 -2.54 6.77 18.90
CA ARG A 14 -1.60 5.63 18.92
C ARG A 14 -1.99 4.52 17.95
N PHE A 15 -2.56 4.85 16.82
CA PHE A 15 -2.83 3.86 15.80
C PHE A 15 -2.23 4.28 14.46
N VAL A 16 -1.94 3.28 13.64
CA VAL A 16 -1.35 3.41 12.30
C VAL A 16 -2.18 2.61 11.32
N CYS A 17 -2.29 3.11 10.10
CA CYS A 17 -3.00 2.44 9.01
C CYS A 17 -2.02 1.85 8.02
N PHE A 18 -2.29 0.63 7.57
CA PHE A 18 -1.55 -0.09 6.55
C PHE A 18 -2.45 -0.45 5.38
N HIS A 19 -1.98 -0.22 4.17
CA HIS A 19 -2.73 -0.54 2.97
C HIS A 19 -1.80 -1.06 1.86
N GLY A 20 -1.98 -2.32 1.45
CA GLY A 20 -1.42 -2.86 0.22
C GLY A 20 -2.47 -2.85 -0.89
N ARG A 21 -2.12 -2.38 -2.08
CA ARG A 21 -3.03 -2.42 -3.22
C ARG A 21 -3.31 -3.86 -3.63
N ASP A 22 -4.55 -4.29 -3.44
CA ASP A 22 -5.02 -5.65 -3.73
C ASP A 22 -5.75 -5.69 -5.08
N PRO A 23 -5.47 -6.65 -5.96
CA PRO A 23 -6.15 -6.78 -7.24
C PRO A 23 -7.65 -7.11 -7.13
N ALA A 24 -8.15 -7.56 -5.97
CA ALA A 24 -9.56 -7.89 -5.77
C ALA A 24 -10.50 -6.72 -6.08
N TYR A 25 -10.09 -5.49 -5.73
CA TYR A 25 -10.88 -4.29 -5.99
C TYR A 25 -11.15 -4.11 -7.49
N PHE A 26 -10.12 -4.19 -8.32
CA PHE A 26 -10.25 -3.99 -9.77
C PHE A 26 -10.94 -5.17 -10.45
N ARG A 27 -10.71 -6.41 -10.00
CA ARG A 27 -11.44 -7.57 -10.51
C ARG A 27 -12.93 -7.47 -10.26
N ASN A 28 -13.35 -6.93 -9.11
CA ASN A 28 -14.76 -6.69 -8.82
C ASN A 28 -15.32 -5.56 -9.71
N PHE A 29 -14.56 -4.50 -9.92
CA PHE A 29 -14.93 -3.41 -10.83
C PHE A 29 -15.13 -3.92 -12.26
N GLU A 30 -14.22 -4.77 -12.76
CA GLU A 30 -14.32 -5.41 -14.09
C GLU A 30 -15.58 -6.26 -14.24
N ARG A 31 -15.89 -7.08 -13.22
CA ARG A 31 -17.13 -7.89 -13.21
C ARG A 31 -18.38 -7.03 -13.33
N ASN A 32 -18.39 -5.87 -12.68
CA ASN A 32 -19.55 -4.99 -12.63
C ASN A 32 -19.69 -4.07 -13.85
N THR A 33 -18.59 -3.75 -14.52
CA THR A 33 -18.57 -2.75 -15.61
C THR A 33 -18.23 -3.33 -16.98
N GLY A 34 -17.71 -4.56 -17.06
CA GLY A 34 -17.19 -5.16 -18.28
C GLY A 34 -15.91 -4.51 -18.83
N ARG A 35 -15.29 -3.59 -18.09
CA ARG A 35 -14.06 -2.89 -18.51
C ARG A 35 -12.84 -3.60 -17.94
N LEU A 36 -11.89 -3.99 -18.80
CA LEU A 36 -10.61 -4.58 -18.41
C LEU A 36 -9.71 -3.52 -17.78
N HIS A 37 -9.39 -3.67 -16.50
CA HIS A 37 -8.49 -2.77 -15.77
C HIS A 37 -7.44 -3.51 -14.93
N SER A 38 -7.73 -4.72 -14.46
CA SER A 38 -6.90 -5.41 -13.47
C SER A 38 -5.53 -5.77 -14.04
N SER A 39 -5.48 -6.38 -15.24
CA SER A 39 -4.24 -6.84 -15.86
C SER A 39 -3.32 -5.68 -16.27
N ILE A 40 -3.88 -4.57 -16.73
CA ILE A 40 -3.15 -3.40 -17.19
C ILE A 40 -2.28 -2.81 -16.07
N HIS A 41 -2.79 -2.83 -14.82
CA HIS A 41 -2.15 -2.18 -13.68
C HIS A 41 -1.58 -3.16 -12.64
N ASN A 42 -1.33 -4.41 -12.99
CA ASN A 42 -0.78 -5.41 -12.07
C ASN A 42 0.58 -5.03 -11.50
N TYR A 43 1.40 -4.27 -12.23
CA TYR A 43 2.69 -3.76 -11.76
C TYR A 43 2.59 -2.96 -10.45
N ARG A 44 1.40 -2.43 -10.11
CA ARG A 44 1.15 -1.64 -8.89
C ARG A 44 0.70 -2.49 -7.69
N ASN A 45 0.29 -3.75 -7.90
CA ASN A 45 -0.19 -4.60 -6.82
C ASN A 45 0.91 -4.89 -5.81
N SER A 46 0.52 -5.19 -4.57
CA SER A 46 1.43 -5.50 -3.47
C SER A 46 0.86 -6.63 -2.63
N ASP A 47 1.74 -7.55 -2.22
CA ASP A 47 1.36 -8.56 -1.24
C ASP A 47 1.38 -7.96 0.16
N ILE A 48 0.24 -8.00 0.86
CA ILE A 48 0.11 -7.49 2.22
C ILE A 48 1.00 -8.24 3.22
N GLU A 49 1.43 -9.45 2.92
CA GLU A 49 2.35 -10.23 3.78
C GLU A 49 3.71 -9.55 3.92
N ASN A 50 4.17 -8.80 2.90
CA ASN A 50 5.41 -8.03 2.98
C ASN A 50 5.37 -6.92 4.04
N PHE A 51 4.18 -6.52 4.50
CA PHE A 51 4.00 -5.50 5.53
C PHE A 51 3.94 -6.06 6.96
N VAL A 52 3.77 -7.37 7.10
CA VAL A 52 3.54 -8.03 8.40
C VAL A 52 4.68 -7.78 9.39
N LEU A 53 5.93 -7.78 8.93
CA LEU A 53 7.08 -7.52 9.79
C LEU A 53 7.03 -6.13 10.41
N ALA A 54 6.72 -5.11 9.60
CA ALA A 54 6.52 -3.72 10.06
C ALA A 54 5.35 -3.61 11.05
N MET A 55 4.20 -4.26 10.73
CA MET A 55 3.04 -4.29 11.62
C MET A 55 3.40 -4.85 12.99
N LYS A 56 4.10 -6.00 13.05
CA LYS A 56 4.55 -6.64 14.28
C LYS A 56 5.53 -5.77 15.07
N LYS A 57 6.47 -5.08 14.38
CA LYS A 57 7.40 -4.16 15.05
C LYS A 57 6.66 -2.98 15.70
N LEU A 58 5.64 -2.44 15.04
CA LEU A 58 4.85 -1.32 15.58
C LEU A 58 3.92 -1.76 16.72
N SER A 59 3.30 -2.93 16.60
CA SER A 59 2.51 -3.51 17.70
C SER A 59 3.35 -3.68 18.98
N LYS A 60 4.59 -4.18 18.87
CA LYS A 60 5.54 -4.27 20.00
C LYS A 60 5.90 -2.92 20.60
N LYS A 61 5.88 -1.83 19.80
CA LYS A 61 6.08 -0.45 20.28
C LYS A 61 4.82 0.17 20.86
N GLY A 62 3.71 -0.59 20.94
CA GLY A 62 2.47 -0.15 21.58
C GLY A 62 1.44 0.46 20.66
N TYR A 63 1.68 0.52 19.35
CA TYR A 63 0.70 1.00 18.38
C TYR A 63 -0.38 -0.05 18.10
N TYR A 64 -1.60 0.43 17.90
CA TYR A 64 -2.64 -0.34 17.22
C TYR A 64 -2.42 -0.22 15.71
N VAL A 65 -2.46 -1.33 15.01
CA VAL A 65 -2.18 -1.42 13.58
C VAL A 65 -3.43 -1.87 12.86
N PHE A 66 -3.93 -1.08 11.93
CA PHE A 66 -5.12 -1.41 11.15
C PHE A 66 -4.73 -1.70 9.70
N ARG A 67 -5.00 -2.92 9.24
CA ARG A 67 -4.91 -3.24 7.82
C ARG A 67 -6.18 -2.78 7.14
N MET A 68 -6.03 -1.77 6.29
CA MET A 68 -7.08 -1.13 5.51
C MET A 68 -7.33 -1.86 4.18
N GLY A 69 -8.51 -1.66 3.61
CA GLY A 69 -8.87 -2.16 2.29
C GLY A 69 -10.38 -2.37 2.16
N SER A 70 -10.96 -2.07 1.00
CA SER A 70 -12.40 -2.26 0.77
C SER A 70 -12.75 -3.66 0.26
N LEU A 71 -11.93 -4.19 -0.63
CA LEU A 71 -12.01 -5.55 -1.16
C LEU A 71 -10.60 -6.13 -1.22
N VAL A 72 -10.44 -7.30 -0.62
CA VAL A 72 -9.13 -7.94 -0.47
C VAL A 72 -9.25 -9.44 -0.74
N ASN A 73 -8.18 -10.04 -1.27
CA ASN A 73 -8.16 -11.45 -1.64
C ASN A 73 -8.08 -12.38 -0.43
N LYS A 74 -7.37 -11.95 0.62
CA LYS A 74 -7.13 -12.79 1.80
C LYS A 74 -7.17 -11.94 3.08
N SER A 75 -7.54 -12.58 4.18
CA SER A 75 -7.38 -12.03 5.53
C SER A 75 -5.92 -12.18 5.98
N LEU A 76 -5.52 -11.37 6.96
CA LEU A 76 -4.25 -11.56 7.66
C LEU A 76 -4.35 -12.74 8.64
N ASP A 77 -3.38 -13.64 8.59
CA ASP A 77 -3.23 -14.70 9.58
C ASP A 77 -2.23 -14.26 10.67
N ILE A 78 -2.69 -13.40 11.58
CA ILE A 78 -1.87 -12.82 12.64
C ILE A 78 -2.61 -12.90 13.98
N HIS A 79 -1.98 -13.55 14.96
CA HIS A 79 -2.47 -13.63 16.33
C HIS A 79 -1.82 -12.54 17.20
N ASP A 80 -2.24 -11.29 17.02
CA ASP A 80 -1.82 -10.13 17.83
C ASP A 80 -3.03 -9.21 18.04
N SER A 81 -3.41 -9.00 19.31
CA SER A 81 -4.60 -8.21 19.66
C SER A 81 -4.52 -6.72 19.24
N LYS A 82 -3.33 -6.23 18.93
CA LYS A 82 -3.13 -4.86 18.45
C LYS A 82 -3.05 -4.76 16.93
N ILE A 83 -2.98 -5.88 16.20
CA ILE A 83 -3.03 -5.89 14.74
C ILE A 83 -4.45 -6.28 14.31
N ILE A 84 -5.16 -5.35 13.75
CA ILE A 84 -6.57 -5.48 13.39
C ILE A 84 -6.70 -5.54 11.88
N ASP A 85 -7.16 -6.67 11.35
CA ASP A 85 -7.52 -6.76 9.94
C ASP A 85 -8.89 -6.12 9.71
N TYR A 86 -8.90 -4.78 9.69
CA TYR A 86 -10.11 -3.99 9.50
C TYR A 86 -10.79 -4.28 8.15
N ALA A 87 -10.02 -4.65 7.12
CA ALA A 87 -10.57 -4.96 5.80
C ALA A 87 -11.48 -6.19 5.78
N THR A 88 -11.34 -7.13 6.76
CA THR A 88 -12.08 -8.42 6.75
C THR A 88 -12.90 -8.68 8.01
N ASN A 89 -12.77 -7.86 9.05
CA ASN A 89 -13.44 -8.08 10.34
C ASN A 89 -14.93 -7.64 10.39
N GLY A 90 -15.49 -7.16 9.29
CA GLY A 90 -16.89 -6.73 9.20
C GLY A 90 -17.20 -5.33 9.75
N MET A 91 -16.19 -4.60 10.25
CA MET A 91 -16.39 -3.24 10.79
C MET A 91 -16.26 -2.14 9.75
N ARG A 92 -15.83 -2.49 8.54
CA ARG A 92 -15.55 -1.52 7.49
C ARG A 92 -16.79 -0.70 7.10
N SER A 93 -16.61 0.61 6.96
CA SER A 93 -17.54 1.53 6.31
C SER A 93 -16.76 2.64 5.60
N ASP A 94 -17.37 3.29 4.61
CA ASP A 94 -16.74 4.38 3.86
C ASP A 94 -16.37 5.56 4.79
N PHE A 95 -17.22 5.83 5.79
CA PHE A 95 -16.93 6.84 6.80
C PHE A 95 -15.68 6.48 7.62
N LEU A 96 -15.55 5.23 8.05
CA LEU A 96 -14.40 4.79 8.85
C LEU A 96 -13.11 4.72 8.01
N ASP A 97 -13.19 4.40 6.73
CA ASP A 97 -12.03 4.45 5.83
C ASP A 97 -11.44 5.86 5.82
N ILE A 98 -12.30 6.89 5.68
CA ILE A 98 -11.88 8.30 5.69
C ILE A 98 -11.41 8.70 7.09
N PHE A 99 -12.20 8.41 8.12
CA PHE A 99 -11.91 8.79 9.50
C PHE A 99 -10.56 8.24 9.98
N MET A 100 -10.29 6.96 9.75
CA MET A 100 -9.05 6.32 10.18
C MET A 100 -7.85 6.83 9.38
N SER A 101 -7.99 6.98 8.08
CA SER A 101 -6.91 7.53 7.24
C SER A 101 -6.57 8.97 7.61
N ALA A 102 -7.57 9.76 8.03
CA ALA A 102 -7.40 11.16 8.42
C ALA A 102 -6.83 11.36 9.83
N ASN A 103 -6.98 10.37 10.72
CA ASN A 103 -6.65 10.50 12.14
C ASN A 103 -5.56 9.53 12.61
N CYS A 104 -4.98 8.70 11.73
CA CYS A 104 -3.88 7.82 12.15
C CYS A 104 -2.60 8.62 12.40
N ARG A 105 -1.72 8.07 13.24
CA ARG A 105 -0.41 8.69 13.55
C ARG A 105 0.44 8.86 12.31
N PHE A 106 0.43 7.86 11.45
CA PHE A 106 0.98 7.86 10.09
C PHE A 106 0.34 6.74 9.29
N PHE A 107 0.45 6.84 7.99
CA PHE A 107 -0.09 5.88 7.03
C PHE A 107 1.07 5.17 6.32
N VAL A 108 1.02 3.85 6.23
CA VAL A 108 1.97 3.04 5.45
C VAL A 108 1.21 2.36 4.32
N GLY A 109 1.57 2.59 3.10
CA GLY A 109 0.84 1.96 2.01
C GLY A 109 1.44 2.12 0.64
N THR A 110 0.83 1.43 -0.31
CA THR A 110 1.11 1.62 -1.74
C THR A 110 0.28 2.77 -2.30
N PRO A 111 0.79 3.53 -3.29
CA PRO A 111 0.04 4.60 -3.93
C PRO A 111 -1.34 4.12 -4.43
N SER A 112 -2.40 4.71 -3.87
CA SER A 112 -3.80 4.31 -4.10
C SER A 112 -4.76 5.46 -3.80
N GLY A 113 -6.07 5.23 -3.84
CA GLY A 113 -7.04 6.25 -3.43
C GLY A 113 -7.03 6.53 -1.93
N LEU A 114 -6.67 5.54 -1.11
CA LEU A 114 -6.78 5.65 0.34
C LEU A 114 -5.63 6.47 0.98
N ASP A 115 -4.41 6.35 0.45
CA ASP A 115 -3.28 7.19 0.86
C ASP A 115 -3.48 8.66 0.48
N ASN A 116 -4.21 8.93 -0.61
CA ASN A 116 -4.62 10.30 -0.96
C ASN A 116 -5.52 10.91 0.13
N VAL A 117 -6.38 10.14 0.78
CA VAL A 117 -7.16 10.64 1.93
C VAL A 117 -6.22 11.08 3.05
N ALA A 118 -5.25 10.23 3.44
CA ALA A 118 -4.26 10.59 4.45
C ALA A 118 -3.48 11.86 4.05
N SER A 119 -3.11 11.99 2.78
CA SER A 119 -2.43 13.16 2.22
C SER A 119 -3.25 14.46 2.38
N ILE A 120 -4.54 14.43 2.04
CA ILE A 120 -5.45 15.58 2.16
C ILE A 120 -5.50 16.09 3.61
N PHE A 121 -5.50 15.17 4.57
CA PHE A 121 -5.51 15.49 6.00
C PHE A 121 -4.10 15.71 6.59
N ARG A 122 -3.05 15.75 5.75
CA ARG A 122 -1.65 16.00 6.13
C ARG A 122 -1.09 14.98 7.12
N VAL A 123 -1.60 13.77 7.10
CA VAL A 123 -1.05 12.65 7.85
C VAL A 123 0.29 12.26 7.23
N PRO A 124 1.34 12.01 8.03
CA PRO A 124 2.62 11.52 7.49
C PRO A 124 2.44 10.19 6.78
N ILE A 125 3.06 10.03 5.61
CA ILE A 125 2.93 8.84 4.78
C ILE A 125 4.29 8.19 4.53
N LEU A 126 4.37 6.89 4.79
CA LEU A 126 5.40 6.03 4.22
C LEU A 126 4.79 5.31 3.00
N SER A 127 5.14 5.78 1.82
CA SER A 127 4.70 5.19 0.56
C SER A 127 5.68 4.11 0.14
N VAL A 128 5.27 2.84 0.17
CA VAL A 128 6.09 1.69 -0.21
C VAL A 128 5.63 1.11 -1.53
N ASN A 129 6.51 0.37 -2.19
CA ASN A 129 6.21 -0.18 -3.52
C ASN A 129 5.77 0.91 -4.52
N THR A 130 6.36 2.10 -4.42
CA THR A 130 6.00 3.24 -5.27
C THR A 130 6.41 2.99 -6.72
N ILE A 131 5.46 3.07 -7.63
CA ILE A 131 5.66 2.89 -9.07
C ILE A 131 4.49 3.53 -9.84
N PRO A 132 4.70 4.20 -10.99
CA PRO A 132 5.98 4.49 -11.64
C PRO A 132 6.82 5.52 -10.85
N LEU A 133 8.15 5.46 -10.99
CA LEU A 133 9.05 6.31 -10.19
C LEU A 133 8.83 7.81 -10.43
N GLU A 134 8.64 8.24 -11.67
CA GLU A 134 8.47 9.65 -12.05
C GLU A 134 7.08 10.23 -11.69
N TYR A 135 6.13 9.39 -11.24
CA TYR A 135 4.84 9.84 -10.71
C TYR A 135 4.82 9.92 -9.17
N THR A 136 5.99 9.76 -8.53
CA THR A 136 6.09 9.88 -7.08
C THR A 136 5.76 11.30 -6.62
N GLN A 137 4.93 11.41 -5.60
CA GLN A 137 4.43 12.68 -5.08
C GLN A 137 5.48 13.35 -4.16
N THR A 138 6.53 13.90 -4.72
CA THR A 138 7.65 14.52 -3.99
C THR A 138 7.30 15.85 -3.32
N TYR A 139 6.13 16.41 -3.62
CA TYR A 139 5.63 17.65 -3.03
C TYR A 139 5.01 17.46 -1.62
N LEU A 140 4.81 16.24 -1.19
CA LEU A 140 4.27 15.94 0.14
C LEU A 140 5.37 16.08 1.20
N MET A 141 5.31 17.14 2.00
CA MET A 141 6.37 17.51 2.94
C MET A 141 6.63 16.49 4.07
N ASN A 142 5.62 15.70 4.44
CA ASN A 142 5.69 14.72 5.53
C ASN A 142 5.63 13.28 5.01
N SER A 143 6.23 13.01 3.86
CA SER A 143 6.21 11.68 3.27
C SER A 143 7.60 11.18 2.92
N ILE A 144 7.77 9.89 3.09
CA ILE A 144 8.92 9.12 2.63
C ILE A 144 8.41 8.09 1.66
N PHE A 145 9.19 7.75 0.64
CA PHE A 145 8.82 6.70 -0.30
C PHE A 145 9.94 5.71 -0.54
N ILE A 146 9.57 4.46 -0.79
CA ILE A 146 10.46 3.39 -1.22
C ILE A 146 9.91 2.85 -2.55
N PRO A 147 10.62 3.02 -3.68
CA PRO A 147 10.15 2.56 -4.97
C PRO A 147 10.26 1.03 -5.09
N LYS A 148 9.42 0.44 -5.95
CA LYS A 148 9.68 -0.91 -6.46
C LYS A 148 10.98 -0.91 -7.25
N LYS A 149 11.66 -2.05 -7.24
CA LYS A 149 12.89 -2.26 -8.01
C LYS A 149 12.54 -2.85 -9.37
N LEU A 150 13.29 -2.46 -10.39
CA LEU A 150 13.17 -3.00 -11.73
C LEU A 150 14.36 -3.95 -12.00
N TRP A 151 14.04 -5.20 -12.26
CA TRP A 151 15.04 -6.24 -12.54
C TRP A 151 15.17 -6.45 -14.05
N LEU A 152 16.38 -6.29 -14.57
CA LEU A 152 16.74 -6.62 -15.95
C LEU A 152 16.90 -8.14 -16.05
N ILE A 153 15.96 -8.81 -16.73
CA ILE A 153 15.90 -10.28 -16.80
C ILE A 153 17.15 -10.85 -17.48
N ASP A 154 17.54 -10.28 -18.61
CA ASP A 154 18.65 -10.76 -19.42
C ASP A 154 20.02 -10.51 -18.76
N GLU A 155 20.15 -9.36 -18.08
CA GLU A 155 21.40 -8.96 -17.42
C GLU A 155 21.51 -9.49 -15.97
N LYS A 156 20.43 -10.02 -15.42
CA LYS A 156 20.35 -10.57 -14.03
C LYS A 156 20.82 -9.58 -12.97
N ARG A 157 20.38 -8.33 -13.08
CA ARG A 157 20.66 -7.25 -12.11
C ARG A 157 19.51 -6.26 -12.02
N PHE A 158 19.53 -5.44 -10.99
CA PHE A 158 18.61 -4.31 -10.89
C PHE A 158 19.05 -3.16 -11.80
N MET A 159 18.05 -2.43 -12.34
CA MET A 159 18.30 -1.15 -13.00
C MET A 159 18.78 -0.11 -11.98
N THR A 160 19.69 0.74 -12.38
CA THR A 160 20.02 1.99 -11.70
C THR A 160 18.92 3.04 -11.93
N PHE A 161 18.86 4.07 -11.09
CA PHE A 161 17.93 5.18 -11.32
C PHE A 161 18.19 5.89 -12.66
N GLU A 162 19.46 6.03 -13.03
CA GLU A 162 19.82 6.63 -14.32
C GLU A 162 19.24 5.86 -15.49
N GLU A 163 19.37 4.53 -15.50
CA GLU A 163 18.80 3.66 -16.54
C GLU A 163 17.27 3.75 -16.57
N ILE A 164 16.60 3.81 -15.40
CA ILE A 164 15.15 3.97 -15.31
C ILE A 164 14.68 5.26 -15.98
N PHE A 165 15.39 6.36 -15.77
CA PHE A 165 15.06 7.64 -16.40
C PHE A 165 15.39 7.65 -17.90
N GLN A 166 16.54 7.13 -18.29
CA GLN A 166 16.98 7.12 -19.71
C GLN A 166 16.11 6.21 -20.56
N SER A 167 15.70 5.05 -20.06
CA SER A 167 14.82 4.11 -20.77
C SER A 167 13.36 4.54 -20.83
N GLY A 168 12.95 5.53 -20.00
CA GLY A 168 11.56 5.92 -19.83
C GLY A 168 10.73 4.97 -18.95
N ALA A 169 11.34 3.92 -18.38
CA ALA A 169 10.65 2.96 -17.51
C ALA A 169 10.03 3.62 -16.26
N GLY A 170 10.56 4.76 -15.84
CA GLY A 170 10.01 5.57 -14.76
C GLY A 170 8.62 6.15 -15.03
N ARG A 171 8.13 6.10 -16.27
CA ARG A 171 6.82 6.62 -16.71
C ARG A 171 5.83 5.55 -17.17
N PHE A 172 6.20 4.29 -17.14
CA PHE A 172 5.33 3.22 -17.63
C PHE A 172 4.08 3.07 -16.78
N ILE A 173 2.91 3.16 -17.42
CA ILE A 173 1.60 3.08 -16.76
C ILE A 173 0.85 1.78 -17.07
N HIS A 174 1.44 0.88 -17.85
CA HIS A 174 0.90 -0.43 -18.21
C HIS A 174 1.89 -1.54 -17.87
N THR A 175 1.37 -2.65 -17.36
CA THR A 175 2.16 -3.84 -17.02
C THR A 175 2.98 -4.35 -18.22
N ASP A 176 2.42 -4.30 -19.41
CA ASP A 176 3.06 -4.83 -20.61
C ASP A 176 4.27 -4.00 -21.05
N ASN A 177 4.31 -2.69 -20.78
CA ASN A 177 5.48 -1.87 -21.08
C ASN A 177 6.75 -2.39 -20.37
N TYR A 178 6.60 -2.82 -19.10
CA TYR A 178 7.73 -3.42 -18.36
C TYR A 178 8.18 -4.73 -19.00
N LYS A 179 7.23 -5.60 -19.39
CA LYS A 179 7.53 -6.89 -20.03
C LYS A 179 8.21 -6.71 -21.40
N GLU A 180 7.72 -5.77 -22.22
CA GLU A 180 8.28 -5.45 -23.54
C GLU A 180 9.74 -4.99 -23.45
N LEU A 181 10.11 -4.33 -22.35
CA LEU A 181 11.49 -3.92 -22.08
C LEU A 181 12.32 -5.00 -21.34
N GLY A 182 11.79 -6.22 -21.17
CA GLY A 182 12.46 -7.32 -20.47
C GLY A 182 12.64 -7.06 -18.97
N LEU A 183 11.72 -6.33 -18.35
CA LEU A 183 11.79 -5.98 -16.94
C LEU A 183 10.80 -6.78 -16.09
N GLU A 184 11.29 -7.22 -14.95
CA GLU A 184 10.45 -7.70 -13.84
C GLU A 184 10.33 -6.63 -12.76
N VAL A 185 9.10 -6.39 -12.29
CA VAL A 185 8.81 -5.41 -11.23
C VAL A 185 8.83 -6.11 -9.89
N ILE A 186 9.82 -5.78 -9.06
CA ILE A 186 10.09 -6.44 -7.77
C ILE A 186 9.56 -5.58 -6.62
N GLU A 187 8.78 -6.19 -5.74
CA GLU A 187 8.27 -5.54 -4.53
C GLU A 187 9.36 -5.29 -3.49
N ASN A 188 9.11 -4.32 -2.61
CA ASN A 188 9.95 -4.15 -1.43
C ASN A 188 9.80 -5.36 -0.51
N THR A 189 10.91 -5.79 0.07
CA THR A 189 10.93 -6.91 1.03
C THR A 189 10.34 -6.48 2.39
N PRO A 190 9.93 -7.43 3.25
CA PRO A 190 9.49 -7.12 4.61
C PRO A 190 10.53 -6.32 5.40
N GLU A 191 11.82 -6.57 5.19
CA GLU A 191 12.93 -5.88 5.85
C GLU A 191 13.04 -4.43 5.38
N GLU A 192 12.86 -4.16 4.08
CA GLU A 192 12.90 -2.81 3.50
C GLU A 192 11.72 -1.96 3.99
N ILE A 193 10.54 -2.58 4.20
CA ILE A 193 9.34 -1.88 4.69
C ILE A 193 9.42 -1.61 6.20
N SER A 194 10.19 -2.35 6.97
CA SER A 194 10.19 -2.40 8.43
C SER A 194 11.38 -1.66 9.04
#